data_61858040ad412d193157c31623b599ef
#
_entry.id   61858040ad412d193157c31623b599ef
#
_cell.length_a   1.000
_cell.length_b   1.000
_cell.length_c   1.000
_cell.angle_alpha   90.00
_cell.angle_beta   90.00
_cell.angle_gamma   90.00
#
_symmetry.space_group_name_H-M   'P 1'
#
loop_
_entity.id
_entity.type
_entity.pdbx_description
1 polymer ?
#
loop_
_entity_poly.entity_id
_entity_poly.type
_entity_poly.pdbx_seq_one_letter_code
_entity_poly.pdbx_strand_id
1 'polypeptide(L)'
;MAGKELINKIRKKGICGTIKMIAVKWKKTERDLWNPPISRVRKDLIDRILRRGYSRIVICENHFGYHNIMMQRPQHMLRNMGDEETLILYNSYYDIDFKDRRRITPIARHVYVLDLYYYRKYLLNALKQIEKKYVMVYSTDTVPVSRIKQYSELGFRIIYEYVDDINEELISRKKIAQIRSRHQYLLRAKNVLTVATADKLYKEAKSNNKKTRIVQISNGAECDKFV
;
A
#
# COMPACT_ATOMS: atom_id res chain seq x y z
N MET A 1 27.08 18.37 -4.81
CA MET A 1 26.77 17.33 -3.79
C MET A 1 26.48 15.94 -4.35
N ALA A 2 25.78 15.79 -5.48
CA ALA A 2 25.43 14.49 -6.07
C ALA A 2 26.61 13.58 -6.48
N GLY A 3 27.71 14.14 -6.99
CA GLY A 3 28.87 13.35 -7.43
C GLY A 3 29.61 12.61 -6.32
N LYS A 4 29.82 13.25 -5.16
CA LYS A 4 30.49 12.60 -4.01
C LYS A 4 29.67 11.45 -3.42
N GLU A 5 28.35 11.57 -3.43
CA GLU A 5 27.44 10.52 -2.94
C GLU A 5 27.42 9.32 -3.89
N LEU A 6 27.51 9.54 -5.19
CA LEU A 6 27.61 8.50 -6.20
C LEU A 6 28.95 7.73 -6.09
N ILE A 7 30.05 8.43 -5.96
CA ILE A 7 31.40 7.83 -5.77
C ILE A 7 31.44 6.95 -4.51
N ASN A 8 30.87 7.41 -3.40
CA ASN A 8 30.80 6.62 -2.16
C ASN A 8 29.92 5.36 -2.31
N LYS A 9 28.85 5.41 -3.11
CA LYS A 9 28.02 4.25 -3.41
C LYS A 9 28.74 3.24 -4.31
N ILE A 10 29.51 3.71 -5.29
CA ILE A 10 30.34 2.85 -6.15
C ILE A 10 31.43 2.15 -5.32
N ARG A 11 32.10 2.87 -4.41
CA ARG A 11 33.08 2.28 -3.49
C ARG A 11 32.52 1.18 -2.59
N LYS A 12 31.29 1.38 -2.05
CA LYS A 12 30.66 0.42 -1.11
C LYS A 12 30.02 -0.79 -1.78
N LYS A 13 29.49 -0.68 -2.98
CA LYS A 13 28.66 -1.71 -3.63
C LYS A 13 29.17 -2.19 -4.98
N GLY A 14 30.28 -1.66 -5.45
CA GLY A 14 30.79 -1.87 -6.80
C GLY A 14 29.91 -1.23 -7.89
N ILE A 15 30.44 -1.16 -9.11
CA ILE A 15 29.77 -0.54 -10.25
C ILE A 15 28.44 -1.25 -10.56
N CYS A 16 28.45 -2.58 -10.60
CA CYS A 16 27.26 -3.39 -10.94
C CYS A 16 26.14 -3.26 -9.90
N GLY A 17 26.49 -3.23 -8.61
CA GLY A 17 25.54 -3.01 -7.51
C GLY A 17 24.93 -1.60 -7.52
N THR A 18 25.72 -0.61 -7.93
CA THR A 18 25.27 0.79 -8.04
C THR A 18 24.32 0.97 -9.23
N ILE A 19 24.64 0.38 -10.39
CA ILE A 19 23.76 0.39 -11.58
C ILE A 19 22.43 -0.30 -11.28
N LYS A 20 22.44 -1.48 -10.64
CA LYS A 20 21.22 -2.16 -10.20
C LYS A 20 20.38 -1.28 -9.27
N MET A 21 21.00 -0.57 -8.34
CA MET A 21 20.31 0.32 -7.41
C MET A 21 19.70 1.56 -8.09
N ILE A 22 20.42 2.14 -9.07
CA ILE A 22 19.92 3.26 -9.89
C ILE A 22 18.76 2.78 -10.75
N ALA A 23 18.87 1.62 -11.39
CA ALA A 23 17.79 1.04 -12.19
C ALA A 23 16.54 0.74 -11.38
N VAL A 24 16.68 0.21 -10.16
CA VAL A 24 15.54 -0.02 -9.24
C VAL A 24 14.91 1.31 -8.82
N LYS A 25 15.74 2.34 -8.54
CA LYS A 25 15.24 3.67 -8.17
C LYS A 25 14.55 4.36 -9.34
N TRP A 26 15.06 4.22 -10.54
CA TRP A 26 14.48 4.74 -11.79
C TRP A 26 13.12 4.07 -12.07
N LYS A 27 13.08 2.74 -12.06
CA LYS A 27 11.82 1.98 -12.17
C LYS A 27 10.79 2.39 -11.14
N LYS A 28 11.19 2.70 -9.91
CA LYS A 28 10.27 3.16 -8.86
C LYS A 28 9.73 4.55 -9.15
N THR A 29 10.58 5.50 -9.58
CA THR A 29 10.16 6.86 -9.94
C THR A 29 9.26 6.86 -11.17
N GLU A 30 9.58 6.04 -12.17
CA GLU A 30 8.76 5.85 -13.36
C GLU A 30 7.39 5.25 -13.02
N ARG A 31 7.33 4.28 -12.09
CA ARG A 31 6.08 3.70 -11.57
C ARG A 31 5.20 4.69 -10.85
N ASP A 32 5.78 5.69 -10.22
CA ASP A 32 5.01 6.72 -9.49
C ASP A 32 4.44 7.79 -10.44
N LEU A 33 5.08 8.02 -11.57
CA LEU A 33 4.74 9.09 -12.51
C LEU A 33 3.94 8.62 -13.73
N TRP A 34 4.04 7.34 -14.11
CA TRP A 34 3.47 6.84 -15.35
C TRP A 34 2.63 5.58 -15.16
N ASN A 35 1.37 5.65 -15.61
CA ASN A 35 0.50 4.48 -15.68
C ASN A 35 0.47 3.98 -17.12
N PRO A 36 1.13 2.85 -17.47
CA PRO A 36 1.11 2.33 -18.82
C PRO A 36 -0.32 1.96 -19.25
N PRO A 37 -0.61 1.99 -20.55
CA PRO A 37 -1.87 1.46 -21.04
C PRO A 37 -2.00 -0.01 -20.66
N ILE A 38 -3.18 -0.38 -20.15
CA ILE A 38 -3.43 -1.77 -19.77
C ILE A 38 -3.51 -2.65 -21.03
N SER A 39 -2.82 -3.79 -21.02
CA SER A 39 -2.94 -4.78 -22.09
C SER A 39 -4.32 -5.46 -22.03
N ARG A 40 -4.81 -5.95 -23.19
CA ARG A 40 -6.09 -6.66 -23.29
C ARG A 40 -6.18 -7.83 -22.29
N VAL A 41 -5.13 -8.64 -22.19
CA VAL A 41 -5.07 -9.77 -21.25
C VAL A 41 -5.26 -9.34 -19.79
N ARG A 42 -4.63 -8.24 -19.39
CA ARG A 42 -4.79 -7.70 -18.02
C ARG A 42 -6.18 -7.15 -17.77
N LYS A 43 -6.75 -6.48 -18.77
CA LYS A 43 -8.12 -5.99 -18.73
C LYS A 43 -9.10 -7.14 -18.54
N ASP A 44 -9.02 -8.17 -19.37
CA ASP A 44 -9.90 -9.35 -19.31
C ASP A 44 -9.80 -10.07 -17.95
N LEU A 45 -8.61 -10.09 -17.34
CA LEU A 45 -8.44 -10.65 -15.99
C LEU A 45 -9.20 -9.86 -14.92
N ILE A 46 -9.05 -8.52 -14.91
CA ILE A 46 -9.77 -7.66 -13.96
C ILE A 46 -11.27 -7.77 -14.17
N ASP A 47 -11.74 -7.73 -15.42
CA ASP A 47 -13.16 -7.85 -15.75
C ASP A 47 -13.74 -9.19 -15.29
N ARG A 48 -12.96 -10.27 -15.40
CA ARG A 48 -13.35 -11.61 -14.90
C ARG A 48 -13.46 -11.65 -13.38
N ILE A 49 -12.52 -10.99 -12.68
CA ILE A 49 -12.57 -10.90 -11.22
C ILE A 49 -13.80 -10.08 -10.79
N LEU A 50 -14.00 -8.92 -11.38
CA LEU A 50 -15.08 -8.00 -11.01
C LEU A 50 -16.50 -8.52 -11.37
N ARG A 51 -16.61 -9.38 -12.39
CA ARG A 51 -17.90 -10.02 -12.76
C ARG A 51 -18.52 -10.87 -11.66
N ARG A 52 -17.79 -11.21 -10.60
CA ARG A 52 -18.35 -11.89 -9.43
C ARG A 52 -19.31 -11.04 -8.61
N GLY A 53 -19.39 -9.71 -8.87
CA GLY A 53 -20.41 -8.85 -8.29
C GLY A 53 -20.12 -8.41 -6.85
N TYR A 54 -18.87 -8.14 -6.49
CA TYR A 54 -18.53 -7.68 -5.15
C TYR A 54 -19.19 -6.34 -4.80
N SER A 55 -19.80 -6.27 -3.61
CA SER A 55 -20.39 -5.05 -3.06
C SER A 55 -19.35 -4.16 -2.35
N ARG A 56 -18.23 -4.75 -1.93
CA ARG A 56 -17.12 -4.07 -1.23
C ARG A 56 -15.78 -4.37 -1.88
N ILE A 57 -14.92 -3.35 -1.96
CA ILE A 57 -13.56 -3.51 -2.47
C ILE A 57 -12.58 -2.80 -1.55
N VAL A 58 -11.51 -3.49 -1.19
CA VAL A 58 -10.40 -2.93 -0.41
C VAL A 58 -9.13 -3.01 -1.24
N ILE A 59 -8.52 -1.86 -1.51
CA ILE A 59 -7.20 -1.75 -2.11
C ILE A 59 -6.20 -1.49 -0.99
N CYS A 60 -5.21 -2.35 -0.82
CA CYS A 60 -4.09 -2.13 0.10
C CYS A 60 -2.92 -1.52 -0.67
N GLU A 61 -2.71 -0.23 -0.49
CA GLU A 61 -1.52 0.48 -0.99
C GLU A 61 -0.42 0.39 0.07
N ASN A 62 0.50 -0.54 -0.11
CA ASN A 62 1.65 -0.69 0.76
C ASN A 62 2.93 -0.91 -0.04
N HIS A 63 4.08 -0.87 0.64
CA HIS A 63 5.40 -1.05 0.03
C HIS A 63 6.05 -2.40 0.35
N PHE A 64 5.36 -3.27 1.09
CA PHE A 64 5.84 -4.61 1.39
C PHE A 64 5.42 -5.58 0.30
N GLY A 65 6.30 -6.54 -0.06
CA GLY A 65 5.91 -7.70 -0.84
C GLY A 65 4.99 -8.60 -0.03
N TYR A 66 4.15 -9.36 -0.70
CA TYR A 66 3.27 -10.31 -0.04
C TYR A 66 4.06 -11.51 0.50
N HIS A 67 4.93 -12.09 -0.33
CA HIS A 67 5.83 -13.19 0.05
C HIS A 67 7.11 -12.64 0.68
N ASN A 68 7.00 -12.09 1.87
CA ASN A 68 8.14 -11.64 2.64
C ASN A 68 8.51 -12.70 3.70
N ILE A 69 9.79 -12.74 4.11
CA ILE A 69 10.30 -13.68 5.13
C ILE A 69 9.51 -13.57 6.44
N MET A 70 9.15 -12.35 6.83
CA MET A 70 8.27 -12.08 7.97
C MET A 70 6.96 -11.50 7.47
N MET A 71 5.87 -12.22 7.66
CA MET A 71 4.54 -11.70 7.42
C MET A 71 4.24 -10.56 8.39
N GLN A 72 3.77 -9.47 7.84
CA GLN A 72 3.38 -8.27 8.59
C GLN A 72 1.85 -8.21 8.75
N ARG A 73 1.36 -7.29 9.59
CA ARG A 73 -0.07 -7.06 9.79
C ARG A 73 -0.89 -7.01 8.48
N PRO A 74 -0.47 -6.34 7.39
CA PRO A 74 -1.25 -6.31 6.15
C PRO A 74 -1.51 -7.69 5.56
N GLN A 75 -0.50 -8.56 5.52
CA GLN A 75 -0.67 -9.90 4.94
C GLN A 75 -1.62 -10.77 5.79
N HIS A 76 -1.48 -10.72 7.13
CA HIS A 76 -2.35 -11.48 8.04
C HIS A 76 -3.80 -11.01 7.95
N MET A 77 -4.04 -9.70 8.07
CA MET A 77 -5.39 -9.15 8.04
C MET A 77 -6.09 -9.38 6.70
N LEU A 78 -5.44 -8.98 5.62
CA LEU A 78 -6.09 -8.95 4.31
C LEU A 78 -6.36 -10.33 3.74
N ARG A 79 -5.54 -11.33 4.11
CA ARG A 79 -5.78 -12.72 3.73
C ARG A 79 -7.13 -13.25 4.25
N ASN A 80 -7.54 -12.78 5.42
CA ASN A 80 -8.74 -13.23 6.13
C ASN A 80 -9.96 -12.30 5.95
N MET A 81 -9.80 -11.17 5.25
CA MET A 81 -10.88 -10.19 5.04
C MET A 81 -11.69 -10.42 3.77
N GLY A 82 -11.20 -11.23 2.82
CA GLY A 82 -11.91 -11.51 1.58
C GLY A 82 -13.08 -12.47 1.80
N ASP A 83 -14.26 -12.10 1.32
CA ASP A 83 -15.47 -12.91 1.37
C ASP A 83 -16.28 -12.78 0.06
N GLU A 84 -17.46 -13.40 -0.03
CA GLU A 84 -18.31 -13.38 -1.23
C GLU A 84 -18.69 -11.95 -1.67
N GLU A 85 -18.75 -11.02 -0.72
CA GLU A 85 -19.09 -9.62 -0.99
C GLU A 85 -17.88 -8.72 -1.08
N THR A 86 -16.73 -9.15 -0.57
CA THR A 86 -15.53 -8.31 -0.37
C THR A 86 -14.34 -8.79 -1.20
N LEU A 87 -13.93 -7.99 -2.17
CA LEU A 87 -12.69 -8.19 -2.93
C LEU A 87 -11.53 -7.46 -2.27
N ILE A 88 -10.44 -8.18 -2.04
CA ILE A 88 -9.18 -7.61 -1.54
C ILE A 88 -8.14 -7.56 -2.66
N LEU A 89 -7.57 -6.39 -2.87
CA LEU A 89 -6.52 -6.13 -3.86
C LEU A 89 -5.27 -5.62 -3.15
N TYR A 90 -4.29 -6.49 -2.97
CA TYR A 90 -3.03 -6.18 -2.32
C TYR A 90 -2.00 -5.70 -3.34
N ASN A 91 -1.49 -4.49 -3.18
CA ASN A 91 -0.46 -3.95 -4.07
C ASN A 91 0.91 -4.55 -3.77
N SER A 92 1.57 -5.07 -4.79
CA SER A 92 2.99 -5.42 -4.74
C SER A 92 3.67 -5.07 -6.06
N TYR A 93 4.96 -4.79 -6.00
CA TYR A 93 5.81 -4.60 -7.18
C TYR A 93 6.99 -5.58 -7.21
N TYR A 94 7.05 -6.52 -6.26
CA TYR A 94 8.12 -7.52 -6.17
C TYR A 94 7.85 -8.69 -7.11
N ASP A 95 8.88 -9.10 -7.86
CA ASP A 95 8.74 -10.17 -8.85
C ASP A 95 8.39 -11.52 -8.22
N ILE A 96 8.84 -11.78 -6.99
CA ILE A 96 8.55 -13.00 -6.24
C ILE A 96 7.04 -13.20 -5.96
N ASP A 97 6.26 -12.12 -5.97
CA ASP A 97 4.82 -12.18 -5.74
C ASP A 97 4.01 -12.60 -6.98
N PHE A 98 4.67 -12.75 -8.13
CA PHE A 98 4.00 -13.00 -9.39
C PHE A 98 4.56 -14.22 -10.11
N LYS A 99 3.65 -15.08 -10.58
CA LYS A 99 4.00 -16.27 -11.36
C LYS A 99 4.40 -15.92 -12.80
N ASP A 100 3.90 -14.82 -13.34
CA ASP A 100 4.09 -14.43 -14.72
C ASP A 100 4.02 -12.90 -14.94
N ARG A 101 4.17 -12.51 -16.22
CA ARG A 101 4.16 -11.09 -16.65
C ARG A 101 2.80 -10.40 -16.51
N ARG A 102 1.73 -11.12 -16.22
CA ARG A 102 0.41 -10.53 -15.96
C ARG A 102 0.43 -9.75 -14.66
N ARG A 103 1.29 -10.14 -13.70
CA ARG A 103 1.51 -9.45 -12.41
C ARG A 103 0.22 -9.33 -11.60
N ILE A 104 -0.50 -10.45 -11.56
CA ILE A 104 -1.63 -10.67 -10.67
C ILE A 104 -1.63 -12.13 -10.23
N THR A 105 -1.77 -12.38 -8.93
CA THR A 105 -1.72 -13.71 -8.33
C THR A 105 -2.84 -13.84 -7.30
N PRO A 106 -3.71 -14.86 -7.39
CA PRO A 106 -4.64 -15.18 -6.31
C PRO A 106 -3.87 -15.73 -5.11
N ILE A 107 -4.18 -15.24 -3.91
CA ILE A 107 -3.52 -15.64 -2.65
C ILE A 107 -4.48 -16.45 -1.78
N ALA A 108 -5.73 -16.04 -1.73
CA ALA A 108 -6.82 -16.72 -1.08
C ALA A 108 -8.10 -16.47 -1.88
N ARG A 109 -9.20 -17.07 -1.44
CA ARG A 109 -10.50 -16.80 -2.05
C ARG A 109 -10.82 -15.32 -1.91
N HIS A 110 -11.13 -14.66 -3.02
CA HIS A 110 -11.43 -13.21 -3.09
C HIS A 110 -10.26 -12.26 -2.72
N VAL A 111 -9.02 -12.77 -2.62
CA VAL A 111 -7.82 -12.00 -2.29
C VAL A 111 -6.78 -12.15 -3.39
N TYR A 112 -6.35 -11.03 -3.98
CA TYR A 112 -5.38 -10.99 -5.07
C TYR A 112 -4.23 -10.05 -4.75
N VAL A 113 -3.01 -10.49 -5.03
CA VAL A 113 -1.86 -9.61 -5.14
C VAL A 113 -1.75 -9.14 -6.57
N LEU A 114 -1.62 -7.83 -6.79
CA LEU A 114 -1.46 -7.25 -8.12
C LEU A 114 -0.49 -6.06 -8.09
N ASP A 115 0.15 -5.80 -9.22
CA ASP A 115 1.00 -4.62 -9.39
C ASP A 115 0.15 -3.46 -9.92
N LEU A 116 -0.26 -2.57 -9.01
CA LEU A 116 -1.10 -1.40 -9.35
C LEU A 116 -0.50 -0.49 -10.41
N TYR A 117 0.81 -0.53 -10.65
CA TYR A 117 1.42 0.20 -11.76
C TYR A 117 0.75 -0.12 -13.11
N TYR A 118 0.45 -1.40 -13.36
CA TYR A 118 -0.16 -1.84 -14.61
C TYR A 118 -1.68 -1.78 -14.62
N TYR A 119 -2.33 -1.77 -13.46
CA TYR A 119 -3.77 -1.95 -13.33
C TYR A 119 -4.52 -0.70 -12.86
N ARG A 120 -3.85 0.23 -12.16
CA ARG A 120 -4.50 1.32 -11.42
C ARG A 120 -5.50 2.12 -12.24
N LYS A 121 -5.08 2.64 -13.39
CA LYS A 121 -5.94 3.51 -14.19
C LYS A 121 -7.24 2.82 -14.62
N TYR A 122 -7.11 1.57 -15.09
CA TYR A 122 -8.26 0.78 -15.52
C TYR A 122 -9.13 0.39 -14.33
N LEU A 123 -8.51 -0.14 -13.28
CA LEU A 123 -9.18 -0.57 -12.06
C LEU A 123 -9.99 0.57 -11.42
N LEU A 124 -9.40 1.74 -11.22
CA LEU A 124 -10.10 2.88 -10.63
C LEU A 124 -11.29 3.33 -11.48
N ASN A 125 -11.19 3.21 -12.81
CA ASN A 125 -12.33 3.48 -13.69
C ASN A 125 -13.42 2.42 -13.56
N ALA A 126 -13.07 1.14 -13.55
CA ALA A 126 -14.01 0.02 -13.39
C ALA A 126 -14.73 0.05 -12.03
N LEU A 127 -14.07 0.57 -10.99
CA LEU A 127 -14.63 0.64 -9.64
C LEU A 127 -15.50 1.90 -9.38
N LYS A 128 -15.74 2.75 -10.35
CA LYS A 128 -16.54 3.97 -10.15
C LYS A 128 -17.94 3.67 -9.62
N GLN A 129 -18.56 2.61 -10.10
CA GLN A 129 -19.93 2.22 -9.73
C GLN A 129 -20.02 1.48 -8.38
N ILE A 130 -18.90 1.07 -7.81
CA ILE A 130 -18.90 0.40 -6.51
C ILE A 130 -19.02 1.46 -5.41
N GLU A 131 -20.04 1.31 -4.58
CA GLU A 131 -20.33 2.26 -3.50
C GLU A 131 -19.38 2.08 -2.31
N LYS A 132 -19.18 0.83 -1.86
CA LYS A 132 -18.34 0.52 -0.70
C LYS A 132 -16.90 0.20 -1.12
N LYS A 133 -16.12 1.22 -1.35
CA LYS A 133 -14.71 1.10 -1.75
C LYS A 133 -13.77 1.77 -0.78
N TYR A 134 -12.71 1.06 -0.45
CA TYR A 134 -11.75 1.44 0.58
C TYR A 134 -10.34 1.38 0.03
N VAL A 135 -9.50 2.30 0.48
CA VAL A 135 -8.05 2.16 0.33
C VAL A 135 -7.39 2.17 1.70
N MET A 136 -6.56 1.18 1.94
CA MET A 136 -5.80 1.01 3.16
C MET A 136 -4.37 1.46 2.93
N VAL A 137 -3.85 2.33 3.80
CA VAL A 137 -2.48 2.85 3.78
C VAL A 137 -1.86 2.74 5.16
N TYR A 138 -0.58 2.43 5.22
CA TYR A 138 0.14 2.21 6.48
C TYR A 138 1.02 3.41 6.85
N SER A 139 1.29 3.59 8.15
CA SER A 139 2.10 4.71 8.66
C SER A 139 3.49 4.77 8.04
N THR A 140 4.09 3.61 7.76
CA THR A 140 5.42 3.47 7.19
C THR A 140 5.47 3.55 5.65
N ASP A 141 4.32 3.60 4.98
CA ASP A 141 4.25 3.67 3.53
C ASP A 141 4.74 5.00 2.95
N THR A 142 5.06 4.98 1.67
CA THR A 142 5.50 6.16 0.92
C THR A 142 4.49 6.62 -0.13
N VAL A 143 3.23 6.23 0.01
CA VAL A 143 2.13 6.68 -0.86
C VAL A 143 2.00 8.19 -0.77
N PRO A 144 2.10 8.95 -1.87
CA PRO A 144 2.04 10.41 -1.82
C PRO A 144 0.63 10.92 -1.49
N VAL A 145 0.55 12.07 -0.83
CA VAL A 145 -0.73 12.72 -0.47
C VAL A 145 -1.61 12.98 -1.69
N SER A 146 -1.02 13.32 -2.84
CA SER A 146 -1.76 13.51 -4.09
C SER A 146 -2.52 12.25 -4.52
N ARG A 147 -1.94 11.07 -4.34
CA ARG A 147 -2.60 9.79 -4.63
C ARG A 147 -3.73 9.50 -3.64
N ILE A 148 -3.53 9.80 -2.37
CA ILE A 148 -4.58 9.66 -1.35
C ILE A 148 -5.76 10.57 -1.67
N LYS A 149 -5.50 11.82 -2.07
CA LYS A 149 -6.53 12.76 -2.54
C LYS A 149 -7.28 12.22 -3.75
N GLN A 150 -6.57 11.69 -4.74
CA GLN A 150 -7.20 11.05 -5.91
C GLN A 150 -8.15 9.92 -5.53
N TYR A 151 -7.78 9.05 -4.57
CA TYR A 151 -8.70 8.03 -4.05
C TYR A 151 -9.94 8.67 -3.42
N SER A 152 -9.76 9.70 -2.60
CA SER A 152 -10.87 10.42 -1.97
C SER A 152 -11.82 11.05 -2.99
N GLU A 153 -11.28 11.68 -4.03
CA GLU A 153 -12.05 12.29 -5.15
C GLU A 153 -12.86 11.24 -5.94
N LEU A 154 -12.35 10.02 -6.00
CA LEU A 154 -13.03 8.88 -6.62
C LEU A 154 -14.03 8.18 -5.66
N GLY A 155 -14.26 8.73 -4.48
CA GLY A 155 -15.22 8.23 -3.50
C GLY A 155 -14.71 7.07 -2.64
N PHE A 156 -13.41 6.79 -2.61
CA PHE A 156 -12.85 5.82 -1.67
C PHE A 156 -12.83 6.38 -0.25
N ARG A 157 -13.20 5.53 0.73
CA ARG A 157 -12.94 5.78 2.14
C ARG A 157 -11.51 5.34 2.46
N ILE A 158 -10.79 6.15 3.21
CA ILE A 158 -9.39 5.88 3.54
C ILE A 158 -9.33 5.21 4.91
N ILE A 159 -8.64 4.07 4.98
CA ILE A 159 -8.26 3.42 6.23
C ILE A 159 -6.78 3.66 6.44
N TYR A 160 -6.44 4.40 7.48
CA TYR A 160 -5.06 4.69 7.85
C TYR A 160 -4.62 3.80 9.01
N GLU A 161 -3.81 2.82 8.73
CA GLU A 161 -3.21 1.91 9.69
C GLU A 161 -1.98 2.57 10.33
N TYR A 162 -2.15 3.10 11.53
CA TYR A 162 -1.07 3.69 12.32
C TYR A 162 -0.46 2.61 13.20
N VAL A 163 0.48 1.87 12.63
CA VAL A 163 1.06 0.64 13.21
C VAL A 163 2.38 0.87 13.93
N ASP A 164 3.17 1.87 13.48
CA ASP A 164 4.49 2.18 14.03
C ASP A 164 4.66 3.68 14.27
N ASP A 165 5.41 4.00 15.31
CA ASP A 165 5.87 5.36 15.59
C ASP A 165 6.77 5.88 14.45
N ILE A 166 6.57 7.14 14.07
CA ILE A 166 7.34 7.77 13.01
C ILE A 166 8.63 8.35 13.61
N ASN A 167 9.61 7.47 13.81
CA ASN A 167 10.88 7.80 14.43
C ASN A 167 11.99 8.09 13.40
N GLU A 168 12.77 9.15 13.65
CA GLU A 168 13.91 9.57 12.81
C GLU A 168 15.07 8.59 12.84
N GLU A 169 15.21 7.81 13.89
CA GLU A 169 16.26 6.80 14.03
C GLU A 169 16.06 5.62 13.06
N LEU A 170 14.80 5.27 12.77
CA LEU A 170 14.42 4.14 11.93
C LEU A 170 14.21 4.53 10.46
N ILE A 171 13.95 5.81 10.18
CA ILE A 171 13.56 6.28 8.86
C ILE A 171 14.59 7.30 8.35
N SER A 172 15.06 7.13 7.11
CA SER A 172 16.01 8.08 6.53
C SER A 172 15.45 9.50 6.48
N ARG A 173 16.26 10.52 6.77
CA ARG A 173 15.88 11.96 6.80
C ARG A 173 15.12 12.42 5.55
N LYS A 174 15.44 11.88 4.36
CA LYS A 174 14.75 12.22 3.10
C LYS A 174 13.31 11.69 3.03
N LYS A 175 13.02 10.58 3.70
CA LYS A 175 11.69 9.96 3.70
C LYS A 175 10.83 10.47 4.85
N ILE A 176 11.42 10.81 5.98
CA ILE A 176 10.66 11.15 7.17
C ILE A 176 9.80 12.40 6.99
N ALA A 177 10.30 13.43 6.31
CA ALA A 177 9.52 14.64 6.03
C ALA A 177 8.25 14.32 5.19
N GLN A 178 8.40 13.45 4.18
CA GLN A 178 7.26 13.00 3.36
C GLN A 178 6.27 12.16 4.17
N ILE A 179 6.77 11.25 5.00
CA ILE A 179 5.95 10.38 5.86
C ILE A 179 5.21 11.23 6.90
N ARG A 180 5.87 12.18 7.56
CA ARG A 180 5.25 13.10 8.52
C ARG A 180 4.18 13.99 7.88
N SER A 181 4.47 14.58 6.72
CA SER A 181 3.49 15.38 5.99
C SER A 181 2.24 14.57 5.64
N ARG A 182 2.43 13.35 5.16
CA ARG A 182 1.32 12.44 4.86
C ARG A 182 0.56 12.03 6.13
N HIS A 183 1.27 11.67 7.21
CA HIS A 183 0.68 11.34 8.50
C HIS A 183 -0.21 12.48 9.02
N GLN A 184 0.29 13.70 9.05
CA GLN A 184 -0.48 14.87 9.46
C GLN A 184 -1.71 15.10 8.58
N TYR A 185 -1.60 14.89 7.27
CA TYR A 185 -2.73 14.98 6.35
C TYR A 185 -3.79 13.93 6.70
N LEU A 186 -3.39 12.66 6.88
CA LEU A 186 -4.30 11.56 7.16
C LEU A 186 -5.01 11.72 8.51
N LEU A 187 -4.31 12.18 9.54
CA LEU A 187 -4.92 12.45 10.84
C LEU A 187 -5.97 13.58 10.81
N ARG A 188 -5.92 14.48 9.83
CA ARG A 188 -6.83 15.64 9.73
C ARG A 188 -7.94 15.49 8.71
N ALA A 189 -7.83 14.57 7.78
CA ALA A 189 -8.79 14.41 6.70
C ALA A 189 -10.09 13.76 7.17
N LYS A 190 -11.25 14.35 6.85
CA LYS A 190 -12.58 13.93 7.35
C LYS A 190 -13.01 12.54 6.92
N ASN A 191 -12.56 12.07 5.77
CA ASN A 191 -12.94 10.78 5.17
C ASN A 191 -11.97 9.65 5.53
N VAL A 192 -11.13 9.84 6.56
CA VAL A 192 -10.15 8.87 7.03
C VAL A 192 -10.64 8.23 8.32
N LEU A 193 -10.59 6.90 8.37
CA LEU A 193 -10.63 6.12 9.59
C LEU A 193 -9.18 5.81 9.99
N THR A 194 -8.74 6.29 11.13
CA THR A 194 -7.42 5.94 11.69
C THR A 194 -7.56 4.73 12.61
N VAL A 195 -6.76 3.70 12.35
CA VAL A 195 -6.64 2.49 13.17
C VAL A 195 -5.28 2.53 13.85
N ALA A 196 -5.24 2.74 15.16
CA ALA A 196 -4.02 2.75 15.95
C ALA A 196 -3.82 1.39 16.64
N THR A 197 -2.60 0.85 16.58
CA THR A 197 -2.32 -0.50 17.10
C THR A 197 -1.85 -0.52 18.55
N ALA A 198 -1.56 0.63 19.15
CA ALA A 198 -1.08 0.77 20.51
C ALA A 198 -1.65 2.03 21.17
N ASP A 199 -1.71 2.02 22.52
CA ASP A 199 -2.21 3.13 23.34
C ASP A 199 -1.51 4.46 23.05
N LYS A 200 -0.19 4.44 22.91
CA LYS A 200 0.61 5.62 22.58
C LYS A 200 0.14 6.25 21.27
N LEU A 201 0.01 5.43 20.22
CA LEU A 201 -0.39 5.87 18.89
C LEU A 201 -1.83 6.38 18.86
N TYR A 202 -2.71 5.72 19.61
CA TYR A 202 -4.11 6.15 19.78
C TYR A 202 -4.21 7.52 20.46
N LYS A 203 -3.50 7.71 21.57
CA LYS A 203 -3.46 8.98 22.30
C LYS A 203 -2.90 10.12 21.45
N GLU A 204 -1.82 9.86 20.72
CA GLU A 204 -1.23 10.82 19.79
C GLU A 204 -2.21 11.18 18.64
N ALA A 205 -2.79 10.19 17.98
CA ALA A 205 -3.76 10.45 16.93
C ALA A 205 -4.95 11.28 17.44
N LYS A 206 -5.47 10.97 18.64
CA LYS A 206 -6.58 11.66 19.26
C LYS A 206 -6.24 13.11 19.68
N SER A 207 -5.02 13.38 20.11
CA SER A 207 -4.57 14.74 20.45
C SER A 207 -4.45 15.64 19.21
N ASN A 208 -4.05 15.05 18.08
CA ASN A 208 -3.89 15.77 16.81
C ASN A 208 -5.21 16.15 16.12
N ASN A 209 -6.28 15.39 16.35
CA ASN A 209 -7.58 15.74 15.79
C ASN A 209 -8.77 15.13 16.56
N LYS A 210 -9.56 15.99 17.19
CA LYS A 210 -10.78 15.60 17.92
C LYS A 210 -11.96 15.21 17.02
N LYS A 211 -11.88 15.45 15.69
CA LYS A 211 -12.99 15.27 14.73
C LYS A 211 -12.86 14.05 13.83
N THR A 212 -11.73 13.36 13.80
CA THR A 212 -11.54 12.15 12.99
C THR A 212 -12.03 10.91 13.72
N ARG A 213 -12.48 9.93 12.96
CA ARG A 213 -12.80 8.60 13.49
C ARG A 213 -11.49 7.88 13.76
N ILE A 214 -11.22 7.63 15.04
CA ILE A 214 -10.04 6.89 15.48
C ILE A 214 -10.52 5.70 16.29
N VAL A 215 -10.01 4.52 15.96
CA VAL A 215 -10.24 3.28 16.69
C VAL A 215 -8.90 2.69 17.09
N GLN A 216 -8.89 1.97 18.21
CA GLN A 216 -7.74 1.20 18.63
C GLN A 216 -8.01 -0.27 18.35
N ILE A 217 -7.12 -0.89 17.56
CA ILE A 217 -7.17 -2.32 17.24
C ILE A 217 -5.73 -2.84 17.33
N SER A 218 -5.44 -3.54 18.42
CA SER A 218 -4.11 -4.13 18.67
C SER A 218 -3.73 -5.16 17.59
N ASN A 219 -2.44 -5.45 17.50
CA ASN A 219 -1.95 -6.54 16.65
C ASN A 219 -2.48 -7.87 17.20
N GLY A 220 -3.07 -8.67 16.33
CA GLY A 220 -3.46 -10.05 16.62
C GLY A 220 -2.31 -11.01 16.30
N ALA A 221 -2.36 -12.21 16.87
CA ALA A 221 -1.51 -13.34 16.51
C ALA A 221 -2.38 -14.51 16.00
N GLU A 222 -1.85 -15.28 15.06
CA GLU A 222 -2.45 -16.55 14.64
C GLU A 222 -2.08 -17.61 15.69
N CYS A 223 -2.95 -17.82 16.69
CA CYS A 223 -2.66 -18.68 17.83
C CYS A 223 -2.31 -20.13 17.42
N ASP A 224 -2.91 -20.62 16.35
CA ASP A 224 -2.69 -21.99 15.84
C ASP A 224 -1.25 -22.26 15.38
N LYS A 225 -0.43 -21.22 15.22
CA LYS A 225 1.00 -21.36 14.88
C LYS A 225 1.92 -21.47 16.09
N PHE A 226 1.39 -21.35 17.27
CA PHE A 226 2.15 -21.38 18.53
C PHE A 226 1.79 -22.59 19.42
N VAL A 227 1.08 -23.58 18.86
CA VAL A 227 0.72 -24.83 19.51
C VAL A 227 1.56 -25.95 18.96
#